data_4878e2703e67b722fb02534f4bda6a00
#
_entry.id   4878e2703e67b722fb02534f4bda6a00
#
_cell.length_a   1.000
_cell.length_b   1.000
_cell.length_c   1.000
_cell.angle_alpha   90.00
_cell.angle_beta   90.00
_cell.angle_gamma   90.00
#
_symmetry.space_group_name_H-M   'P 1'
#
loop_
_entity.id
_entity.type
_entity.pdbx_description
1 polymer ?
#
loop_
_entity_poly.entity_id
_entity_poly.type
_entity_poly.pdbx_seq_one_letter_code
_entity_poly.pdbx_strand_id
1 'polypeptide(L)'
;GPSEIVVVADKENKPNWVAADLIAQAEHDEKAQSILITNDEKFSNQVIFSINELKEQLPKKEIIDKSLKDNGLIIIVNNFDYVTDIIDTISPEHLHLQNHSRNKILEKVNNVGGVFMGEYASEVFGDYIIGTNHVLPTSGSAKFSSGLGVLDFMKRSSVVEMNLESYNKNQDNASKMASIENL
;
A
#
# COMPACT_ATOMS: atom_id res chain seq x y z
N GLY A 1 -2.46 12.88 -1.44
CA GLY A 1 -1.00 12.81 -1.47
C GLY A 1 -0.48 12.39 -2.83
N PRO A 2 0.82 12.38 -3.08
CA PRO A 2 1.38 11.79 -4.28
C PRO A 2 1.08 10.30 -4.31
N SER A 3 0.80 9.77 -5.49
CA SER A 3 0.51 8.34 -5.66
C SER A 3 1.75 7.47 -5.48
N GLU A 4 1.57 6.26 -4.96
CA GLU A 4 2.67 5.38 -4.55
C GLU A 4 2.40 3.95 -5.00
N ILE A 5 3.43 3.28 -5.54
CA ILE A 5 3.39 1.84 -5.82
C ILE A 5 4.64 1.14 -5.30
N VAL A 6 4.44 -0.02 -4.69
CA VAL A 6 5.48 -1.02 -4.44
C VAL A 6 5.17 -2.27 -5.25
N VAL A 7 6.06 -2.64 -6.15
CA VAL A 7 5.98 -3.89 -6.92
C VAL A 7 6.96 -4.89 -6.33
N VAL A 8 6.49 -6.08 -5.95
CA VAL A 8 7.33 -7.20 -5.51
C VAL A 8 7.36 -8.24 -6.62
N ALA A 9 8.52 -8.41 -7.24
CA ALA A 9 8.72 -9.28 -8.39
C ALA A 9 10.08 -9.99 -8.34
N ASP A 10 10.20 -11.07 -9.10
CA ASP A 10 11.44 -11.85 -9.24
C ASP A 10 11.72 -12.20 -10.70
N LYS A 11 12.79 -12.96 -10.94
CA LYS A 11 13.24 -13.35 -12.28
C LYS A 11 12.23 -14.16 -13.11
N GLU A 12 11.19 -14.70 -12.49
CA GLU A 12 10.14 -15.45 -13.19
C GLU A 12 9.07 -14.50 -13.77
N ASN A 13 9.10 -13.21 -13.38
CA ASN A 13 8.21 -12.19 -13.90
C ASN A 13 8.75 -11.56 -15.18
N LYS A 14 7.91 -10.85 -15.91
CA LYS A 14 8.28 -10.16 -17.16
C LYS A 14 8.79 -8.75 -16.86
N PRO A 15 10.07 -8.42 -17.13
CA PRO A 15 10.64 -7.12 -16.79
C PRO A 15 9.88 -5.93 -17.39
N ASN A 16 9.38 -6.05 -18.62
CA ASN A 16 8.64 -5.01 -19.31
C ASN A 16 7.25 -4.76 -18.69
N TRP A 17 6.62 -5.76 -18.09
CA TRP A 17 5.35 -5.59 -17.40
C TRP A 17 5.55 -4.89 -16.05
N VAL A 18 6.56 -5.30 -15.28
CA VAL A 18 6.95 -4.61 -14.05
C VAL A 18 7.34 -3.16 -14.33
N ALA A 19 8.08 -2.91 -15.41
CA ALA A 19 8.43 -1.57 -15.85
C ALA A 19 7.19 -0.73 -16.18
N ALA A 20 6.20 -1.31 -16.86
CA ALA A 20 4.95 -0.64 -17.19
C ALA A 20 4.16 -0.23 -15.93
N ASP A 21 4.06 -1.12 -14.93
CA ASP A 21 3.39 -0.81 -13.66
C ASP A 21 4.10 0.34 -12.91
N LEU A 22 5.43 0.33 -12.85
CA LEU A 22 6.21 1.41 -12.21
C LEU A 22 6.06 2.75 -12.95
N ILE A 23 6.01 2.72 -14.27
CA ILE A 23 5.82 3.92 -15.10
C ILE A 23 4.39 4.44 -14.98
N ALA A 24 3.39 3.55 -14.95
CA ALA A 24 1.99 3.94 -14.80
C ALA A 24 1.80 4.81 -13.55
N GLN A 25 2.50 4.50 -12.46
CA GLN A 25 2.49 5.34 -11.26
C GLN A 25 3.33 6.61 -11.43
N ALA A 26 4.54 6.50 -12.01
CA ALA A 26 5.47 7.62 -12.15
C ALA A 26 4.92 8.75 -13.05
N GLU A 27 4.06 8.44 -14.03
CA GLU A 27 3.49 9.44 -14.95
C GLU A 27 2.38 10.31 -14.33
N HIS A 28 1.88 9.96 -13.14
CA HIS A 28 0.80 10.72 -12.48
C HIS A 28 1.28 12.08 -11.96
N ASP A 29 2.45 12.13 -11.31
CA ASP A 29 2.98 13.35 -10.68
C ASP A 29 4.51 13.24 -10.50
N GLU A 30 5.21 14.37 -10.52
CA GLU A 30 6.66 14.44 -10.27
C GLU A 30 7.06 13.91 -8.88
N LYS A 31 6.13 13.90 -7.93
CA LYS A 31 6.32 13.40 -6.55
C LYS A 31 5.83 11.96 -6.37
N ALA A 32 5.29 11.34 -7.43
CA ALA A 32 4.88 9.95 -7.36
C ALA A 32 6.07 9.05 -6.97
N GLN A 33 5.79 8.01 -6.20
CA GLN A 33 6.81 7.07 -5.74
C GLN A 33 6.61 5.70 -6.38
N SER A 34 7.63 5.20 -7.04
CA SER A 34 7.64 3.88 -7.68
C SER A 34 8.80 3.05 -7.15
N ILE A 35 8.48 1.96 -6.44
CA ILE A 35 9.46 1.11 -5.77
C ILE A 35 9.38 -0.31 -6.29
N LEU A 36 10.52 -0.88 -6.69
CA LEU A 36 10.67 -2.31 -6.98
C LEU A 36 11.37 -3.01 -5.81
N ILE A 37 10.79 -4.09 -5.32
CA ILE A 37 11.46 -5.02 -4.39
C ILE A 37 11.70 -6.34 -5.13
N THR A 38 12.94 -6.76 -5.23
CA THR A 38 13.33 -8.01 -5.91
C THR A 38 14.49 -8.70 -5.19
N ASN A 39 14.66 -9.99 -5.44
CA ASN A 39 15.80 -10.77 -4.95
C ASN A 39 16.84 -11.07 -6.05
N ASP A 40 16.74 -10.42 -7.20
CA ASP A 40 17.61 -10.66 -8.35
C ASP A 40 18.07 -9.34 -8.98
N GLU A 41 19.36 -9.04 -8.82
CA GLU A 41 19.98 -7.82 -9.37
C GLU A 41 19.97 -7.80 -10.91
N LYS A 42 20.12 -8.96 -11.54
CA LYS A 42 20.05 -9.04 -13.00
C LYS A 42 18.64 -8.72 -13.49
N PHE A 43 17.63 -9.20 -12.80
CA PHE A 43 16.23 -8.86 -13.10
C PHE A 43 15.98 -7.36 -12.92
N SER A 44 16.48 -6.75 -11.84
CA SER A 44 16.32 -5.31 -11.64
C SER A 44 16.93 -4.48 -12.78
N ASN A 45 18.10 -4.88 -13.28
CA ASN A 45 18.72 -4.24 -14.44
C ASN A 45 17.89 -4.39 -15.72
N GLN A 46 17.22 -5.51 -15.91
CA GLN A 46 16.29 -5.72 -17.03
C GLN A 46 15.05 -4.82 -16.91
N VAL A 47 14.53 -4.62 -15.70
CA VAL A 47 13.42 -3.69 -15.45
C VAL A 47 13.85 -2.25 -15.76
N ILE A 48 15.03 -1.82 -15.31
CA ILE A 48 15.58 -0.49 -15.61
C ILE A 48 15.71 -0.28 -17.12
N PHE A 49 16.24 -1.28 -17.83
CA PHE A 49 16.34 -1.24 -19.30
C PHE A 49 14.95 -1.07 -19.93
N SER A 50 13.96 -1.85 -19.50
CA SER A 50 12.59 -1.76 -20.00
C SER A 50 11.93 -0.40 -19.68
N ILE A 51 12.18 0.18 -18.51
CA ILE A 51 11.73 1.53 -18.15
C ILE A 51 12.28 2.55 -19.17
N ASN A 52 13.59 2.49 -19.45
CA ASN A 52 14.23 3.42 -20.38
C ASN A 52 13.70 3.30 -21.82
N GLU A 53 13.39 2.10 -22.27
CA GLU A 53 12.79 1.89 -23.59
C GLU A 53 11.33 2.39 -23.65
N LEU A 54 10.54 2.06 -22.63
CA LEU A 54 9.11 2.40 -22.63
C LEU A 54 8.86 3.91 -22.50
N LYS A 55 9.56 4.59 -21.61
CA LYS A 55 9.34 6.03 -21.36
C LYS A 55 9.60 6.93 -22.57
N GLU A 56 10.50 6.48 -23.52
CA GLU A 56 10.77 7.24 -24.74
C GLU A 56 9.56 7.38 -25.66
N GLN A 57 8.58 6.49 -25.51
CA GLN A 57 7.37 6.46 -26.33
C GLN A 57 6.19 7.15 -25.66
N LEU A 58 6.35 7.64 -24.42
CA LEU A 58 5.27 8.19 -23.63
C LEU A 58 5.25 9.71 -23.61
N PRO A 59 4.04 10.33 -23.66
CA PRO A 59 3.92 11.77 -23.73
C PRO A 59 4.37 12.52 -22.49
N LYS A 60 4.38 11.85 -21.32
CA LYS A 60 4.73 12.43 -20.01
C LYS A 60 6.17 12.09 -19.56
N LYS A 61 7.07 11.86 -20.50
CA LYS A 61 8.45 11.45 -20.23
C LYS A 61 9.14 12.31 -19.17
N GLU A 62 9.00 13.64 -19.23
CA GLU A 62 9.64 14.57 -18.29
C GLU A 62 9.15 14.35 -16.84
N ILE A 63 7.85 14.11 -16.65
CA ILE A 63 7.27 13.80 -15.35
C ILE A 63 7.79 12.45 -14.85
N ILE A 64 7.79 11.42 -15.70
CA ILE A 64 8.32 10.09 -15.40
C ILE A 64 9.79 10.17 -14.99
N ASP A 65 10.62 10.85 -15.78
CA ASP A 65 12.05 11.00 -15.49
C ASP A 65 12.29 11.66 -14.14
N LYS A 66 11.54 12.71 -13.82
CA LYS A 66 11.66 13.41 -12.55
C LYS A 66 11.17 12.58 -11.38
N SER A 67 10.00 11.96 -11.49
CA SER A 67 9.45 11.07 -10.47
C SER A 67 10.41 9.92 -10.16
N LEU A 68 10.88 9.20 -11.17
CA LEU A 68 11.78 8.06 -10.98
C LEU A 68 13.16 8.49 -10.46
N LYS A 69 13.67 9.65 -10.86
CA LYS A 69 14.95 10.17 -10.37
C LYS A 69 14.90 10.58 -8.90
N ASP A 70 13.84 11.25 -8.49
CA ASP A 70 13.73 11.87 -7.17
C ASP A 70 13.11 10.90 -6.14
N ASN A 71 12.19 10.02 -6.57
CA ASN A 71 11.38 9.17 -5.70
C ASN A 71 11.37 7.68 -6.11
N GLY A 72 12.03 7.31 -7.21
CA GLY A 72 12.15 5.91 -7.61
C GLY A 72 13.16 5.16 -6.75
N LEU A 73 12.86 3.90 -6.40
CA LEU A 73 13.76 3.08 -5.59
C LEU A 73 13.73 1.62 -6.04
N ILE A 74 14.90 0.97 -6.03
CA ILE A 74 15.02 -0.48 -6.18
C ILE A 74 15.65 -1.04 -4.91
N ILE A 75 14.95 -1.97 -4.28
CA ILE A 75 15.39 -2.66 -3.08
C ILE A 75 15.71 -4.11 -3.46
N ILE A 76 16.98 -4.50 -3.33
CA ILE A 76 17.40 -5.87 -3.56
C ILE A 76 17.51 -6.58 -2.22
N VAL A 77 16.74 -7.66 -2.05
CA VAL A 77 16.71 -8.48 -0.84
C VAL A 77 17.36 -9.83 -1.11
N ASN A 78 17.95 -10.45 -0.10
CA ASN A 78 18.52 -11.80 -0.25
C ASN A 78 17.42 -12.86 -0.47
N ASN A 79 16.28 -12.67 0.20
CA ASN A 79 15.07 -13.49 0.09
C ASN A 79 13.85 -12.65 0.46
N PHE A 80 12.64 -13.19 0.27
CA PHE A 80 11.39 -12.50 0.55
C PHE A 80 10.88 -12.61 2.00
N ASP A 81 11.65 -13.18 2.93
CA ASP A 81 11.20 -13.40 4.32
C ASP A 81 10.98 -12.10 5.09
N TYR A 82 11.77 -11.05 4.77
CA TYR A 82 11.69 -9.73 5.42
C TYR A 82 10.94 -8.67 4.59
N VAL A 83 10.37 -9.06 3.45
CA VAL A 83 9.71 -8.09 2.54
C VAL A 83 8.49 -7.46 3.20
N THR A 84 7.78 -8.17 4.06
CA THR A 84 6.63 -7.62 4.81
C THR A 84 7.03 -6.46 5.71
N ASP A 85 8.17 -6.54 6.40
CA ASP A 85 8.65 -5.47 7.27
C ASP A 85 9.01 -4.21 6.46
N ILE A 86 9.60 -4.41 5.27
CA ILE A 86 9.91 -3.34 4.34
C ILE A 86 8.62 -2.69 3.84
N ILE A 87 7.65 -3.49 3.37
CA ILE A 87 6.35 -3.00 2.89
C ILE A 87 5.62 -2.24 4.00
N ASP A 88 5.53 -2.81 5.20
CA ASP A 88 4.85 -2.17 6.35
C ASP A 88 5.55 -0.89 6.82
N THR A 89 6.87 -0.79 6.61
CA THR A 89 7.62 0.45 6.87
C THR A 89 7.29 1.54 5.86
N ILE A 90 7.24 1.19 4.57
CA ILE A 90 6.86 2.11 3.48
C ILE A 90 5.38 2.47 3.61
N SER A 91 4.52 1.47 3.84
CA SER A 91 3.05 1.58 3.91
C SER A 91 2.44 2.21 2.65
N PRO A 92 2.67 1.59 1.49
CA PRO A 92 2.34 2.18 0.20
C PRO A 92 0.84 2.24 -0.04
N GLU A 93 0.43 3.18 -0.90
CA GLU A 93 -0.91 3.24 -1.46
C GLU A 93 -1.27 1.96 -2.22
N HIS A 94 -0.42 1.56 -3.17
CA HIS A 94 -0.59 0.36 -3.99
C HIS A 94 0.53 -0.64 -3.73
N LEU A 95 0.18 -1.89 -3.48
CA LEU A 95 1.10 -3.02 -3.38
C LEU A 95 0.78 -4.03 -4.48
N HIS A 96 1.70 -4.23 -5.43
CA HIS A 96 1.56 -5.24 -6.46
C HIS A 96 2.47 -6.44 -6.19
N LEU A 97 1.89 -7.57 -5.84
CA LEU A 97 2.59 -8.81 -5.54
C LEU A 97 2.58 -9.76 -6.76
N GLN A 98 3.66 -9.76 -7.53
CA GLN A 98 3.76 -10.58 -8.75
C GLN A 98 4.50 -11.90 -8.54
N ASN A 99 5.36 -12.00 -7.54
CA ASN A 99 6.22 -13.15 -7.28
C ASN A 99 5.48 -14.38 -6.72
N HIS A 100 6.16 -15.52 -6.68
CA HIS A 100 5.59 -16.79 -6.16
C HIS A 100 5.27 -16.75 -4.66
N SER A 101 5.93 -15.91 -3.89
CA SER A 101 5.70 -15.76 -2.44
C SER A 101 4.51 -14.86 -2.09
N ARG A 102 3.78 -14.35 -3.07
CA ARG A 102 2.69 -13.36 -2.90
C ARG A 102 1.67 -13.71 -1.82
N ASN A 103 1.24 -14.96 -1.71
CA ASN A 103 0.26 -15.37 -0.71
C ASN A 103 0.84 -15.29 0.72
N LYS A 104 2.10 -15.72 0.91
CA LYS A 104 2.79 -15.63 2.20
C LYS A 104 3.04 -14.18 2.63
N ILE A 105 3.29 -13.29 1.66
CA ILE A 105 3.45 -11.86 1.91
C ILE A 105 2.10 -11.27 2.31
N LEU A 106 1.03 -11.57 1.55
CA LEU A 106 -0.33 -11.08 1.82
C LEU A 106 -0.83 -11.46 3.23
N GLU A 107 -0.53 -12.68 3.70
CA GLU A 107 -0.92 -13.15 5.03
C GLU A 107 -0.27 -12.37 6.19
N LYS A 108 0.82 -11.66 5.94
CA LYS A 108 1.62 -10.99 6.98
C LYS A 108 1.63 -9.48 6.87
N VAL A 109 1.42 -8.94 5.68
CA VAL A 109 1.43 -7.48 5.46
C VAL A 109 0.19 -6.85 6.10
N ASN A 110 0.38 -5.69 6.74
CA ASN A 110 -0.68 -4.99 7.47
C ASN A 110 -0.96 -3.58 6.93
N ASN A 111 0.08 -2.87 6.49
CA ASN A 111 0.02 -1.43 6.24
C ASN A 111 0.07 -1.13 4.74
N VAL A 112 -1.04 -1.35 4.04
CA VAL A 112 -1.16 -1.06 2.60
C VAL A 112 -2.52 -0.48 2.27
N GLY A 113 -2.60 0.39 1.29
CA GLY A 113 -3.87 0.96 0.81
C GLY A 113 -4.68 -0.04 -0.01
N GLY A 114 -4.07 -0.64 -1.03
CA GLY A 114 -4.65 -1.67 -1.87
C GLY A 114 -3.64 -2.71 -2.29
N VAL A 115 -4.07 -3.98 -2.45
CA VAL A 115 -3.19 -5.10 -2.86
C VAL A 115 -3.67 -5.68 -4.17
N PHE A 116 -2.74 -5.81 -5.11
CA PHE A 116 -2.93 -6.40 -6.43
C PHE A 116 -2.12 -7.69 -6.53
N MET A 117 -2.76 -8.79 -6.93
CA MET A 117 -2.18 -10.13 -6.82
C MET A 117 -1.94 -10.76 -8.20
N GLY A 118 -0.67 -11.02 -8.53
CA GLY A 118 -0.26 -11.69 -9.75
C GLY A 118 -0.06 -10.74 -10.94
N GLU A 119 0.56 -11.25 -12.00
CA GLU A 119 1.05 -10.45 -13.13
C GLU A 119 -0.04 -9.76 -13.97
N TYR A 120 -1.30 -10.19 -13.84
CA TYR A 120 -2.44 -9.61 -14.59
C TYR A 120 -3.24 -8.59 -13.80
N ALA A 121 -2.90 -8.34 -12.55
CA ALA A 121 -3.63 -7.45 -11.66
C ALA A 121 -2.95 -6.08 -11.56
N SER A 122 -2.78 -5.37 -12.67
CA SER A 122 -2.25 -4.00 -12.67
C SER A 122 -3.19 -3.05 -11.93
N GLU A 123 -2.62 -2.03 -11.25
CA GLU A 123 -3.39 -1.04 -10.47
C GLU A 123 -4.43 -0.30 -11.31
N VAL A 124 -4.15 -0.06 -12.59
CA VAL A 124 -5.06 0.59 -13.56
C VAL A 124 -6.45 -0.08 -13.58
N PHE A 125 -6.51 -1.40 -13.41
CA PHE A 125 -7.80 -2.08 -13.30
C PHE A 125 -8.54 -1.71 -12.00
N GLY A 126 -7.81 -1.55 -10.89
CA GLY A 126 -8.36 -1.12 -9.61
C GLY A 126 -8.96 0.27 -9.68
N ASP A 127 -8.29 1.19 -10.35
CA ASP A 127 -8.71 2.57 -10.48
C ASP A 127 -9.97 2.74 -11.33
N TYR A 128 -10.14 1.94 -12.37
CA TYR A 128 -11.14 2.23 -13.40
C TYR A 128 -12.23 1.18 -13.57
N ILE A 129 -12.02 -0.11 -13.24
CA ILE A 129 -12.95 -1.12 -13.75
C ILE A 129 -13.34 -2.26 -12.82
N ILE A 130 -12.53 -2.67 -11.86
CA ILE A 130 -12.81 -3.88 -11.05
C ILE A 130 -13.55 -3.61 -9.73
N GLY A 131 -14.10 -2.42 -9.56
CA GLY A 131 -15.07 -2.11 -8.50
C GLY A 131 -14.49 -1.85 -7.12
N THR A 132 -13.17 -1.83 -6.95
CA THR A 132 -12.51 -1.35 -5.73
C THR A 132 -12.55 0.18 -5.70
N ASN A 133 -12.49 0.77 -4.50
CA ASN A 133 -12.35 2.22 -4.38
C ASN A 133 -10.88 2.62 -4.57
N HIS A 134 -10.65 3.61 -5.44
CA HIS A 134 -9.31 4.13 -5.73
C HIS A 134 -8.89 5.28 -4.78
N VAL A 135 -9.77 5.70 -3.86
CA VAL A 135 -9.40 6.67 -2.82
C VAL A 135 -8.73 5.92 -1.68
N LEU A 136 -7.43 5.80 -1.76
CA LEU A 136 -6.59 5.02 -0.89
C LEU A 136 -5.71 5.92 0.00
N PRO A 137 -5.24 5.42 1.15
CA PRO A 137 -4.31 6.16 2.00
C PRO A 137 -2.95 6.29 1.32
N THR A 138 -2.37 7.49 1.34
CA THR A 138 -1.06 7.82 0.77
C THR A 138 -0.10 8.34 1.83
N SER A 139 1.18 8.48 1.50
CA SER A 139 2.22 9.06 2.37
C SER A 139 2.35 8.33 3.71
N GLY A 140 2.30 7.00 3.66
CA GLY A 140 2.43 6.13 4.83
C GLY A 140 1.21 6.12 5.75
N SER A 141 0.09 6.76 5.37
CA SER A 141 -1.12 6.80 6.21
C SER A 141 -1.86 5.45 6.27
N ALA A 142 -1.50 4.48 5.44
CA ALA A 142 -2.01 3.11 5.53
C ALA A 142 -1.71 2.44 6.90
N LYS A 143 -0.80 2.99 7.69
CA LYS A 143 -0.55 2.57 9.08
C LYS A 143 -1.74 2.75 10.03
N PHE A 144 -2.62 3.69 9.74
CA PHE A 144 -3.72 4.06 10.62
C PHE A 144 -5.02 4.41 9.88
N SER A 145 -5.02 4.35 8.55
CA SER A 145 -6.18 4.70 7.72
C SER A 145 -6.40 3.63 6.66
N SER A 146 -7.66 3.41 6.30
CA SER A 146 -8.07 2.54 5.21
C SER A 146 -8.51 3.35 4.00
N GLY A 147 -8.68 2.71 2.86
CA GLY A 147 -9.33 3.31 1.70
C GLY A 147 -10.79 3.67 2.02
N LEU A 148 -11.34 4.63 1.26
CA LEU A 148 -12.72 5.08 1.41
C LEU A 148 -13.70 3.92 1.25
N GLY A 149 -14.57 3.73 2.22
CA GLY A 149 -15.54 2.64 2.24
C GLY A 149 -16.91 3.05 2.78
N VAL A 150 -17.83 2.11 2.81
CA VAL A 150 -19.20 2.33 3.31
C VAL A 150 -19.22 2.83 4.75
N LEU A 151 -18.26 2.38 5.57
CA LEU A 151 -18.19 2.77 6.98
C LEU A 151 -17.91 4.27 7.19
N ASP A 152 -17.27 4.94 6.22
CA ASP A 152 -16.99 6.38 6.28
C ASP A 152 -18.27 7.22 6.15
N PHE A 153 -19.32 6.65 5.60
CA PHE A 153 -20.64 7.25 5.45
C PHE A 153 -21.62 6.80 6.53
N MET A 154 -21.17 6.02 7.52
CA MET A 154 -22.00 5.50 8.62
C MET A 154 -21.66 6.20 9.91
N LYS A 155 -22.71 6.55 10.68
CA LYS A 155 -22.56 7.07 12.04
C LYS A 155 -22.70 5.93 13.04
N ARG A 156 -21.76 5.81 13.96
CA ARG A 156 -21.84 4.88 15.09
C ARG A 156 -22.28 5.62 16.35
N SER A 157 -23.13 4.99 17.12
CA SER A 157 -23.53 5.45 18.45
C SER A 157 -23.45 4.29 19.43
N SER A 158 -22.94 4.54 20.62
CA SER A 158 -22.95 3.56 21.70
C SER A 158 -24.29 3.67 22.46
N VAL A 159 -24.89 2.52 22.73
CA VAL A 159 -26.06 2.41 23.59
C VAL A 159 -25.67 1.58 24.81
N VAL A 160 -25.84 2.11 26.00
CA VAL A 160 -25.52 1.41 27.25
C VAL A 160 -26.79 1.25 28.06
N GLU A 161 -27.08 0.01 28.41
CA GLU A 161 -28.16 -0.36 29.32
C GLU A 161 -27.57 -1.19 30.46
N MET A 162 -27.96 -0.89 31.71
CA MET A 162 -27.47 -1.64 32.86
C MET A 162 -28.68 -2.06 33.72
N ASN A 163 -28.66 -3.31 34.19
CA ASN A 163 -29.57 -3.77 35.21
C ASN A 163 -29.03 -3.46 36.64
N LEU A 164 -29.84 -3.63 37.65
CA LEU A 164 -29.50 -3.32 39.05
C LEU A 164 -28.29 -4.10 39.56
N GLU A 165 -28.12 -5.36 39.14
CA GLU A 165 -26.99 -6.20 39.54
C GLU A 165 -25.69 -5.63 38.97
N SER A 166 -25.66 -5.31 37.66
CA SER A 166 -24.53 -4.69 37.02
C SER A 166 -24.20 -3.32 37.59
N TYR A 167 -25.21 -2.52 37.91
CA TYR A 167 -25.03 -1.24 38.58
C TYR A 167 -24.32 -1.43 39.93
N ASN A 168 -24.88 -2.28 40.82
CA ASN A 168 -24.32 -2.51 42.15
C ASN A 168 -22.88 -3.05 42.11
N LYS A 169 -22.55 -3.87 41.09
CA LYS A 169 -21.22 -4.42 40.94
C LYS A 169 -20.17 -3.37 40.51
N ASN A 170 -20.58 -2.33 39.78
CA ASN A 170 -19.65 -1.40 39.13
C ASN A 170 -19.66 0.02 39.70
N GLN A 171 -20.67 0.41 40.48
CA GLN A 171 -20.85 1.78 40.99
C GLN A 171 -19.64 2.30 41.78
N ASP A 172 -19.02 1.46 42.64
CA ASP A 172 -17.89 1.88 43.48
C ASP A 172 -16.66 2.15 42.63
N ASN A 173 -16.44 1.35 41.59
CA ASN A 173 -15.32 1.55 40.67
C ASN A 173 -15.54 2.80 39.81
N ALA A 174 -16.77 3.01 39.33
CA ALA A 174 -17.09 4.21 38.55
C ALA A 174 -16.90 5.48 39.41
N SER A 175 -17.39 5.47 40.68
CA SER A 175 -17.21 6.59 41.61
C SER A 175 -15.72 6.87 41.92
N LYS A 176 -14.92 5.82 42.11
CA LYS A 176 -13.47 5.98 42.33
C LYS A 176 -12.78 6.60 41.10
N MET A 177 -13.13 6.14 39.90
CA MET A 177 -12.56 6.70 38.67
C MET A 177 -12.95 8.17 38.47
N ALA A 178 -14.24 8.50 38.66
CA ALA A 178 -14.70 9.89 38.61
C ALA A 178 -13.95 10.78 39.63
N SER A 179 -13.76 10.30 40.87
CA SER A 179 -13.05 11.06 41.92
C SER A 179 -11.57 11.29 41.56
N ILE A 180 -10.91 10.37 40.86
CA ILE A 180 -9.53 10.56 40.37
C ILE A 180 -9.48 11.68 39.33
N GLU A 181 -10.53 11.83 38.54
CA GLU A 181 -10.68 12.89 37.53
C GLU A 181 -11.26 14.19 38.10
N ASN A 182 -11.45 14.28 39.41
CA ASN A 182 -12.06 15.42 40.12
C ASN A 182 -13.53 15.72 39.69
N LEU A 183 -14.31 14.69 39.39
CA LEU A 183 -15.75 14.74 39.10
C LEU A 183 -16.58 14.26 40.25
#